data_f4483aa4192d9ffb10f88e4488de52fb
#
_entry.id   f4483aa4192d9ffb10f88e4488de52fb
#
_cell.length_a   1.000
_cell.length_b   1.000
_cell.length_c   1.000
_cell.angle_alpha   90.00
_cell.angle_beta   90.00
_cell.angle_gamma   90.00
#
_symmetry.space_group_name_H-M   'P 1'
#
loop_
_entity.id
_entity.type
_entity.pdbx_description
1 polymer ?
#
loop_
_entity_poly.entity_id
_entity_poly.type
_entity_poly.pdbx_seq_one_letter_code
_entity_poly.pdbx_strand_id
1 'polypeptide(L)'
;MSDTKHRIIIAVDGFSSCGKSTFAKAIAARLGYIFIDTGAMYRAVTLYALEHGAIRSGIVDEEAVVKLLDRISITFRFNPERGASDIYVNGDLVEGKIRTIEVSNCVSRVSAIPEVRRKLVAMQQEMGRRRGVVMDGRDIGTVVFPDAELKLFMTADTAVRACRRYKELTGKGMSVTMEEVERNIRERDKADMSRAVSPLRQADDAIVLDNSHMSVDLSLIHIS
;
A
#
# COMPACT_ATOMS: atom_id res chain seq x y z
N MET A 1 26.71 26.01 3.63
CA MET A 1 26.75 25.21 2.40
C MET A 1 25.70 24.13 2.56
N SER A 2 24.55 24.24 1.92
CA SER A 2 23.48 23.22 2.02
C SER A 2 23.96 22.00 1.26
N ASP A 3 24.20 20.91 2.01
CA ASP A 3 24.47 19.59 1.47
C ASP A 3 23.20 19.15 0.72
N THR A 4 23.14 19.43 -0.58
CA THR A 4 22.10 18.91 -1.48
C THR A 4 22.37 17.43 -1.70
N LYS A 5 22.19 16.63 -0.65
CA LYS A 5 22.08 15.16 -0.80
C LYS A 5 21.07 14.91 -1.90
N HIS A 6 21.49 14.26 -2.97
CA HIS A 6 20.60 13.85 -4.04
C HIS A 6 19.47 13.01 -3.44
N ARG A 7 18.28 13.62 -3.32
CA ARG A 7 17.09 12.90 -2.84
C ARG A 7 16.72 11.86 -3.87
N ILE A 8 16.50 10.63 -3.43
CA ILE A 8 16.13 9.49 -4.27
C ILE A 8 14.66 9.10 -4.09
N ILE A 9 14.18 8.24 -4.96
CA ILE A 9 12.92 7.52 -4.83
C ILE A 9 13.22 6.12 -4.33
N ILE A 10 12.53 5.68 -3.27
CA ILE A 10 12.64 4.33 -2.72
C ILE A 10 11.31 3.62 -2.95
N ALA A 11 11.33 2.57 -3.77
CA ALA A 11 10.20 1.71 -4.05
C ALA A 11 10.23 0.48 -3.14
N VAL A 12 9.13 0.21 -2.42
CA VAL A 12 9.00 -0.94 -1.52
C VAL A 12 7.81 -1.78 -1.94
N ASP A 13 8.03 -2.83 -2.71
CA ASP A 13 7.01 -3.75 -3.15
C ASP A 13 7.03 -5.06 -2.36
N GLY A 14 6.00 -5.88 -2.52
CA GLY A 14 5.94 -7.22 -1.92
C GLY A 14 4.56 -7.62 -1.43
N PHE A 15 4.48 -8.79 -0.82
CA PHE A 15 3.25 -9.46 -0.46
C PHE A 15 2.45 -8.77 0.66
N SER A 16 1.17 -9.15 0.78
CA SER A 16 0.30 -8.69 1.86
C SER A 16 0.85 -9.09 3.23
N SER A 17 0.76 -8.18 4.21
CA SER A 17 1.14 -8.45 5.61
C SER A 17 2.61 -8.86 5.85
N CYS A 18 3.51 -8.59 4.90
CA CYS A 18 4.95 -8.83 5.10
C CYS A 18 5.68 -7.68 5.83
N GLY A 19 4.97 -6.64 6.29
CA GLY A 19 5.57 -5.55 7.08
C GLY A 19 6.10 -4.36 6.28
N LYS A 20 5.81 -4.26 4.97
CA LYS A 20 6.27 -3.18 4.09
C LYS A 20 6.08 -1.79 4.66
N SER A 21 4.85 -1.45 5.06
CA SER A 21 4.52 -0.10 5.51
C SER A 21 5.27 0.29 6.79
N THR A 22 5.49 -0.66 7.71
CA THR A 22 6.30 -0.42 8.91
C THR A 22 7.73 -0.12 8.53
N PHE A 23 8.29 -0.93 7.64
CA PHE A 23 9.66 -0.81 7.17
C PHE A 23 9.87 0.48 6.35
N ALA A 24 8.97 0.76 5.40
CA ALA A 24 9.02 1.97 4.58
C ALA A 24 8.90 3.26 5.41
N LYS A 25 8.04 3.26 6.45
CA LYS A 25 7.95 4.37 7.40
C LYS A 25 9.25 4.58 8.16
N ALA A 26 9.88 3.51 8.62
CA ALA A 26 11.13 3.61 9.36
C ALA A 26 12.27 4.16 8.49
N ILE A 27 12.37 3.73 7.21
CA ILE A 27 13.31 4.31 6.25
C ILE A 27 13.02 5.79 6.03
N ALA A 28 11.77 6.14 5.77
CA ALA A 28 11.37 7.52 5.52
C ALA A 28 11.74 8.44 6.69
N ALA A 29 11.43 8.01 7.92
CA ALA A 29 11.77 8.75 9.12
C ALA A 29 13.29 8.94 9.28
N ARG A 30 14.10 7.89 9.03
CA ARG A 30 15.55 7.94 9.15
C ARG A 30 16.22 8.86 8.13
N LEU A 31 15.65 8.94 6.92
CA LEU A 31 16.17 9.76 5.82
C LEU A 31 15.57 11.17 5.75
N GLY A 32 14.54 11.47 6.54
CA GLY A 32 13.75 12.70 6.42
C GLY A 32 12.98 12.75 5.10
N TYR A 33 12.50 11.61 4.60
CA TYR A 33 11.72 11.45 3.39
C TYR A 33 10.23 11.38 3.69
N ILE A 34 9.42 11.62 2.67
CA ILE A 34 7.96 11.47 2.77
C ILE A 34 7.60 9.99 2.55
N PHE A 35 6.82 9.41 3.47
CA PHE A 35 6.24 8.09 3.29
C PHE A 35 4.87 8.18 2.64
N ILE A 36 4.61 7.36 1.61
CA ILE A 36 3.34 7.27 0.88
C ILE A 36 2.86 5.80 0.87
N ASP A 37 1.72 5.55 1.55
CA ASP A 37 1.00 4.27 1.54
C ASP A 37 0.07 4.23 0.32
N THR A 38 0.50 3.60 -0.79
CA THR A 38 -0.36 3.50 -1.98
C THR A 38 -1.56 2.58 -1.74
N GLY A 39 -1.43 1.60 -0.87
CA GLY A 39 -2.56 0.76 -0.46
C GLY A 39 -3.68 1.59 0.19
N ALA A 40 -3.35 2.66 0.92
CA ALA A 40 -4.34 3.59 1.44
C ALA A 40 -5.08 4.33 0.31
N MET A 41 -4.43 4.66 -0.81
CA MET A 41 -5.08 5.32 -1.96
C MET A 41 -6.14 4.41 -2.60
N TYR A 42 -5.83 3.13 -2.83
CA TYR A 42 -6.80 2.16 -3.34
C TYR A 42 -7.96 1.93 -2.37
N ARG A 43 -7.69 1.90 -1.07
CA ARG A 43 -8.72 1.81 -0.03
C ARG A 43 -9.60 3.07 0.02
N ALA A 44 -9.05 4.24 -0.23
CA ALA A 44 -9.78 5.50 -0.29
C ALA A 44 -10.76 5.50 -1.48
N VAL A 45 -10.34 5.04 -2.66
CA VAL A 45 -11.24 4.84 -3.81
C VAL A 45 -12.34 3.83 -3.47
N THR A 46 -12.00 2.72 -2.80
CA THR A 46 -12.96 1.70 -2.39
C THR A 46 -14.00 2.25 -1.42
N LEU A 47 -13.57 3.02 -0.41
CA LEU A 47 -14.46 3.69 0.54
C LEU A 47 -15.42 4.63 -0.19
N TYR A 48 -14.89 5.47 -1.07
CA TYR A 48 -15.70 6.41 -1.85
C TYR A 48 -16.73 5.69 -2.72
N ALA A 49 -16.34 4.58 -3.33
CA ALA A 49 -17.25 3.74 -4.13
C ALA A 49 -18.36 3.09 -3.28
N LEU A 50 -18.05 2.66 -2.04
CA LEU A 50 -19.05 2.18 -1.07
C LEU A 50 -20.03 3.28 -0.67
N GLU A 51 -19.51 4.44 -0.28
CA GLU A 51 -20.33 5.58 0.16
C GLU A 51 -21.25 6.12 -0.97
N HIS A 52 -20.87 5.91 -2.24
CA HIS A 52 -21.64 6.37 -3.41
C HIS A 52 -22.41 5.23 -4.12
N GLY A 53 -22.53 4.06 -3.49
CA GLY A 53 -23.37 2.96 -3.96
C GLY A 53 -22.87 2.23 -5.20
N ALA A 54 -21.61 2.43 -5.59
CA ALA A 54 -20.92 1.65 -6.63
C ALA A 54 -20.47 0.26 -6.13
N ILE A 55 -20.51 0.04 -4.83
CA ILE A 55 -20.30 -1.27 -4.21
C ILE A 55 -21.50 -1.52 -3.28
N ARG A 56 -22.20 -2.65 -3.48
CA ARG A 56 -23.36 -3.05 -2.67
C ARG A 56 -23.25 -4.53 -2.32
N SER A 57 -23.42 -4.88 -1.06
CA SER A 57 -23.33 -6.27 -0.58
C SER A 57 -22.07 -6.99 -1.04
N GLY A 58 -20.92 -6.27 -1.11
CA GLY A 58 -19.64 -6.80 -1.55
C GLY A 58 -19.48 -6.98 -3.07
N ILE A 59 -20.51 -6.64 -3.86
CA ILE A 59 -20.46 -6.68 -5.33
C ILE A 59 -19.99 -5.31 -5.83
N VAL A 60 -18.92 -5.31 -6.64
CA VAL A 60 -18.32 -4.10 -7.23
C VAL A 60 -18.92 -3.91 -8.63
N ASP A 61 -19.58 -2.78 -8.83
CA ASP A 61 -19.98 -2.30 -10.15
C ASP A 61 -18.81 -1.48 -10.74
N GLU A 62 -18.03 -2.10 -11.60
CA GLU A 62 -16.81 -1.51 -12.16
C GLU A 62 -17.10 -0.24 -12.95
N GLU A 63 -18.18 -0.20 -13.76
CA GLU A 63 -18.56 0.97 -14.53
C GLU A 63 -18.96 2.15 -13.63
N ALA A 64 -19.70 1.86 -12.55
CA ALA A 64 -20.05 2.88 -11.57
C ALA A 64 -18.81 3.41 -10.84
N VAL A 65 -17.86 2.54 -10.47
CA VAL A 65 -16.59 2.96 -9.87
C VAL A 65 -15.82 3.89 -10.83
N VAL A 66 -15.72 3.52 -12.10
CA VAL A 66 -15.02 4.34 -13.11
C VAL A 66 -15.63 5.72 -13.25
N LYS A 67 -16.98 5.82 -13.29
CA LYS A 67 -17.69 7.11 -13.34
C LYS A 67 -17.46 8.01 -12.13
N LEU A 68 -17.10 7.44 -10.98
CA LEU A 68 -16.79 8.21 -9.78
C LEU A 68 -15.36 8.77 -9.78
N LEU A 69 -14.43 8.21 -10.57
CA LEU A 69 -13.03 8.56 -10.49
C LEU A 69 -12.75 10.06 -10.67
N ASP A 70 -13.45 10.74 -11.58
CA ASP A 70 -13.23 12.16 -11.85
C ASP A 70 -13.64 13.07 -10.68
N ARG A 71 -14.42 12.52 -9.73
CA ARG A 71 -14.87 13.22 -8.53
C ARG A 71 -13.99 12.96 -7.32
N ILE A 72 -12.93 12.14 -7.46
CA ILE A 72 -12.07 11.77 -6.34
C ILE A 72 -10.76 12.55 -6.41
N SER A 73 -10.49 13.31 -5.37
CA SER A 73 -9.20 13.93 -5.07
C SER A 73 -8.63 13.30 -3.80
N ILE A 74 -7.42 12.76 -3.87
CA ILE A 74 -6.74 12.13 -2.73
C ILE A 74 -5.53 12.98 -2.36
N THR A 75 -5.42 13.32 -1.09
CA THR A 75 -4.28 14.07 -0.55
C THR A 75 -3.78 13.42 0.74
N PHE A 76 -2.50 13.65 1.03
CA PHE A 76 -1.87 13.25 2.29
C PHE A 76 -1.45 14.49 3.07
N ARG A 77 -1.68 14.49 4.39
CA ARG A 77 -1.22 15.55 5.29
C ARG A 77 -0.49 14.91 6.46
N PHE A 78 0.71 15.41 6.74
CA PHE A 78 1.48 14.92 7.87
C PHE A 78 0.76 15.22 9.18
N ASN A 79 0.61 14.20 10.01
CA ASN A 79 0.05 14.29 11.36
C ASN A 79 1.18 14.11 12.38
N PRO A 80 1.59 15.17 13.09
CA PRO A 80 2.70 15.12 14.05
C PRO A 80 2.43 14.19 15.23
N GLU A 81 1.18 14.08 15.67
CA GLU A 81 0.80 13.23 16.81
C GLU A 81 0.99 11.74 16.49
N ARG A 82 0.79 11.36 15.23
CA ARG A 82 0.96 9.99 14.76
C ARG A 82 2.34 9.72 14.17
N GLY A 83 3.12 10.75 13.92
CA GLY A 83 4.38 10.64 13.17
C GLY A 83 4.20 10.04 11.77
N ALA A 84 3.02 10.21 11.15
CA ALA A 84 2.66 9.61 9.87
C ALA A 84 1.71 10.54 9.09
N SER A 85 1.59 10.34 7.78
CA SER A 85 0.63 11.07 6.98
C SER A 85 -0.76 10.44 7.08
N ASP A 86 -1.77 11.26 7.27
CA ASP A 86 -3.18 10.90 7.17
C ASP A 86 -3.68 11.13 5.75
N ILE A 87 -4.57 10.25 5.29
CA ILE A 87 -5.17 10.33 3.96
C ILE A 87 -6.53 11.04 4.00
N TYR A 88 -6.74 11.90 3.00
CA TYR A 88 -7.96 12.67 2.80
C TYR A 88 -8.56 12.39 1.43
N VAL A 89 -9.88 12.29 1.36
CA VAL A 89 -10.66 12.23 0.10
C VAL A 89 -11.52 13.47 0.03
N ASN A 90 -11.38 14.26 -1.03
CA ASN A 90 -12.13 15.50 -1.26
C ASN A 90 -12.08 16.48 -0.07
N GLY A 91 -11.00 16.43 0.69
CA GLY A 91 -10.78 17.26 1.88
C GLY A 91 -11.21 16.64 3.20
N ASP A 92 -11.92 15.52 3.19
CA ASP A 92 -12.37 14.80 4.38
C ASP A 92 -11.32 13.79 4.85
N LEU A 93 -11.04 13.76 6.15
CA LEU A 93 -10.16 12.77 6.77
C LEU A 93 -10.80 11.39 6.74
N VAL A 94 -10.15 10.43 6.06
CA VAL A 94 -10.68 9.06 5.91
C VAL A 94 -9.78 7.96 6.50
N GLU A 95 -8.66 8.31 7.14
CA GLU A 95 -7.64 7.36 7.63
C GLU A 95 -8.22 6.20 8.47
N GLY A 96 -9.17 6.47 9.36
CA GLY A 96 -9.84 5.43 10.14
C GLY A 96 -10.82 4.60 9.31
N LYS A 97 -11.58 5.26 8.44
CA LYS A 97 -12.66 4.64 7.63
C LYS A 97 -12.11 3.66 6.58
N ILE A 98 -10.96 3.93 5.99
CA ILE A 98 -10.35 3.06 4.96
C ILE A 98 -9.83 1.73 5.50
N ARG A 99 -9.79 1.54 6.81
CA ARG A 99 -9.24 0.33 7.44
C ARG A 99 -10.30 -0.63 7.96
N THR A 100 -11.57 -0.41 7.61
CA THR A 100 -12.69 -1.28 7.96
C THR A 100 -12.62 -2.62 7.22
N ILE A 101 -13.37 -3.62 7.73
CA ILE A 101 -13.49 -4.94 7.09
C ILE A 101 -14.12 -4.80 5.70
N GLU A 102 -15.16 -3.99 5.59
CA GLU A 102 -15.91 -3.79 4.36
C GLU A 102 -15.01 -3.28 3.23
N VAL A 103 -14.21 -2.24 3.50
CA VAL A 103 -13.19 -1.75 2.57
C VAL A 103 -12.15 -2.83 2.26
N SER A 104 -11.70 -3.59 3.28
CA SER A 104 -10.69 -4.62 3.12
C SER A 104 -11.14 -5.78 2.22
N ASN A 105 -12.42 -6.12 2.24
CA ASN A 105 -13.00 -7.19 1.42
C ASN A 105 -13.18 -6.79 -0.05
N CYS A 106 -13.33 -5.50 -0.34
CA CYS A 106 -13.59 -4.99 -1.69
C CYS A 106 -12.35 -4.44 -2.39
N VAL A 107 -11.33 -3.99 -1.65
CA VAL A 107 -10.18 -3.26 -2.20
C VAL A 107 -9.41 -4.04 -3.27
N SER A 108 -9.31 -5.36 -3.19
CA SER A 108 -8.60 -6.16 -4.19
C SER A 108 -9.29 -6.11 -5.55
N ARG A 109 -10.64 -6.14 -5.57
CA ARG A 109 -11.42 -6.00 -6.80
C ARG A 109 -11.31 -4.60 -7.38
N VAL A 110 -11.50 -3.57 -6.56
CA VAL A 110 -11.35 -2.17 -6.99
C VAL A 110 -9.94 -1.90 -7.53
N SER A 111 -8.91 -2.43 -6.88
CA SER A 111 -7.53 -2.27 -7.32
C SER A 111 -7.18 -3.03 -8.61
N ALA A 112 -8.01 -3.96 -9.06
CA ALA A 112 -7.85 -4.67 -10.33
C ALA A 112 -8.41 -3.86 -11.53
N ILE A 113 -9.29 -2.89 -11.30
CA ILE A 113 -9.90 -2.05 -12.34
C ILE A 113 -8.82 -1.21 -13.04
N PRO A 114 -8.63 -1.34 -14.38
CA PRO A 114 -7.55 -0.66 -15.09
C PRO A 114 -7.60 0.87 -14.97
N GLU A 115 -8.78 1.47 -14.99
CA GLU A 115 -9.01 2.91 -14.89
C GLU A 115 -8.59 3.46 -13.51
N VAL A 116 -8.94 2.74 -12.45
CA VAL A 116 -8.51 3.04 -11.07
C VAL A 116 -6.98 3.05 -11.01
N ARG A 117 -6.35 2.02 -11.58
CA ARG A 117 -4.88 1.94 -11.61
C ARG A 117 -4.25 3.09 -12.37
N ARG A 118 -4.72 3.37 -13.60
CA ARG A 118 -4.19 4.47 -14.41
C ARG A 118 -4.22 5.79 -13.64
N LYS A 119 -5.37 6.11 -13.03
CA LYS A 119 -5.51 7.34 -12.24
C LYS A 119 -4.56 7.37 -11.04
N LEU A 120 -4.53 6.30 -10.25
CA LEU A 120 -3.71 6.28 -9.03
C LEU A 120 -2.21 6.24 -9.35
N VAL A 121 -1.78 5.52 -10.38
CA VAL A 121 -0.37 5.54 -10.83
C VAL A 121 0.05 6.95 -11.24
N ALA A 122 -0.77 7.66 -12.02
CA ALA A 122 -0.46 9.04 -12.40
C ALA A 122 -0.33 9.96 -11.17
N MET A 123 -1.21 9.82 -10.17
CA MET A 123 -1.14 10.57 -8.92
C MET A 123 0.13 10.21 -8.12
N GLN A 124 0.49 8.94 -8.05
CA GLN A 124 1.70 8.47 -7.37
C GLN A 124 2.96 9.02 -8.03
N GLN A 125 3.02 9.00 -9.37
CA GLN A 125 4.12 9.59 -10.14
C GLN A 125 4.26 11.09 -9.87
N GLU A 126 3.15 11.83 -9.82
CA GLU A 126 3.17 13.25 -9.49
C GLU A 126 3.69 13.52 -8.07
N MET A 127 3.28 12.68 -7.08
CA MET A 127 3.76 12.78 -5.69
C MET A 127 5.27 12.54 -5.60
N GLY A 128 5.84 11.68 -6.44
CA GLY A 128 7.27 11.38 -6.47
C GLY A 128 8.15 12.37 -7.23
N ARG A 129 7.56 13.33 -7.97
CA ARG A 129 8.32 14.30 -8.80
C ARG A 129 9.41 15.06 -8.05
N ARG A 130 9.15 15.40 -6.79
CA ARG A 130 10.10 16.15 -5.96
C ARG A 130 11.17 15.27 -5.33
N ARG A 131 11.12 13.95 -5.56
CA ARG A 131 12.02 12.96 -4.98
C ARG A 131 12.02 13.02 -3.43
N GLY A 132 12.87 12.24 -2.77
CA GLY A 132 12.84 12.17 -1.30
C GLY A 132 11.56 11.52 -0.78
N VAL A 133 11.12 10.47 -1.46
CA VAL A 133 9.92 9.70 -1.10
C VAL A 133 10.26 8.23 -0.92
N VAL A 134 9.58 7.61 0.04
CA VAL A 134 9.50 6.15 0.19
C VAL A 134 8.05 5.76 -0.06
N MET A 135 7.83 4.93 -1.06
CA MET A 135 6.48 4.54 -1.47
C MET A 135 6.34 3.02 -1.37
N ASP A 136 5.33 2.55 -0.64
CA ASP A 136 5.04 1.12 -0.56
C ASP A 136 3.82 0.73 -1.38
N GLY A 137 3.90 -0.46 -1.99
CA GLY A 137 2.82 -0.96 -2.85
C GLY A 137 3.00 -2.39 -3.32
N ARG A 138 2.68 -2.62 -4.60
CA ARG A 138 2.77 -3.91 -5.29
C ARG A 138 3.50 -3.83 -6.63
N ASP A 139 3.62 -2.63 -7.18
CA ASP A 139 4.12 -2.36 -8.53
C ASP A 139 4.85 -1.01 -8.59
N ILE A 140 5.38 -0.56 -7.45
CA ILE A 140 6.06 0.74 -7.37
C ILE A 140 7.32 0.71 -8.22
N GLY A 141 8.19 -0.29 -8.00
CA GLY A 141 9.44 -0.44 -8.73
C GLY A 141 9.32 -1.00 -10.14
N THR A 142 8.12 -1.50 -10.54
CA THR A 142 7.91 -2.06 -11.87
C THR A 142 7.08 -1.18 -12.80
N VAL A 143 6.20 -0.33 -12.25
CA VAL A 143 5.24 0.48 -13.04
C VAL A 143 5.26 1.94 -12.64
N VAL A 144 5.20 2.25 -11.33
CA VAL A 144 5.10 3.65 -10.87
C VAL A 144 6.43 4.37 -11.07
N PHE A 145 7.52 3.77 -10.59
CA PHE A 145 8.89 4.29 -10.69
C PHE A 145 9.86 3.20 -11.13
N PRO A 146 9.80 2.80 -12.42
CA PRO A 146 10.73 1.80 -12.95
C PRO A 146 12.20 2.24 -12.87
N ASP A 147 12.45 3.53 -12.76
CA ASP A 147 13.78 4.14 -12.62
C ASP A 147 14.08 4.58 -11.17
N ALA A 148 13.36 4.04 -10.16
CA ALA A 148 13.68 4.29 -8.75
C ALA A 148 15.11 3.82 -8.44
N GLU A 149 15.87 4.63 -7.71
CA GLU A 149 17.29 4.34 -7.39
C GLU A 149 17.43 3.20 -6.39
N LEU A 150 16.42 2.98 -5.55
CA LEU A 150 16.38 1.84 -4.65
C LEU A 150 15.02 1.15 -4.76
N LYS A 151 15.07 -0.14 -5.12
CA LYS A 151 13.90 -0.99 -5.19
C LYS A 151 14.08 -2.15 -4.22
N LEU A 152 13.09 -2.33 -3.36
CA LEU A 152 13.03 -3.38 -2.36
C LEU A 152 11.81 -4.25 -2.62
N PHE A 153 12.00 -5.56 -2.63
CA PHE A 153 10.92 -6.52 -2.72
C PHE A 153 10.84 -7.32 -1.42
N MET A 154 9.81 -7.04 -0.64
CA MET A 154 9.65 -7.66 0.67
C MET A 154 8.80 -8.92 0.61
N THR A 155 9.31 -9.97 1.21
CA THR A 155 8.62 -11.25 1.36
C THR A 155 8.68 -11.73 2.81
N ALA A 156 7.82 -12.68 3.14
CA ALA A 156 7.86 -13.47 4.36
C ALA A 156 7.00 -14.72 4.18
N ASP A 157 7.28 -15.77 4.94
CA ASP A 157 6.47 -16.98 4.95
C ASP A 157 4.98 -16.68 5.18
N THR A 158 4.12 -17.38 4.45
CA THR A 158 2.67 -17.16 4.55
C THR A 158 2.14 -17.35 5.96
N ALA A 159 2.65 -18.34 6.70
CA ALA A 159 2.28 -18.61 8.08
C ALA A 159 2.69 -17.43 9.01
N VAL A 160 3.88 -16.87 8.80
CA VAL A 160 4.36 -15.71 9.55
C VAL A 160 3.49 -14.47 9.28
N ARG A 161 3.14 -14.24 8.01
CA ARG A 161 2.27 -13.14 7.60
C ARG A 161 0.85 -13.30 8.17
N ALA A 162 0.32 -14.52 8.17
CA ALA A 162 -0.97 -14.83 8.75
C ALA A 162 -0.97 -14.58 10.27
N CYS A 163 0.07 -15.03 10.98
CA CYS A 163 0.21 -14.79 12.41
C CYS A 163 0.28 -13.29 12.75
N ARG A 164 1.07 -12.51 11.99
CA ARG A 164 1.16 -11.05 12.16
C ARG A 164 -0.21 -10.38 11.95
N ARG A 165 -0.93 -10.78 10.90
CA ARG A 165 -2.24 -10.22 10.59
C ARG A 165 -3.30 -10.63 11.60
N TYR A 166 -3.28 -11.87 12.06
CA TYR A 166 -4.18 -12.35 13.10
C TYR A 166 -4.02 -11.54 14.39
N LYS A 167 -2.77 -11.35 14.84
CA LYS A 167 -2.48 -10.51 16.03
C LYS A 167 -2.94 -9.07 15.86
N GLU A 168 -2.78 -8.49 14.67
CA GLU A 168 -3.25 -7.13 14.37
C GLU A 168 -4.78 -7.03 14.48
N LEU A 169 -5.51 -7.98 13.89
CA LEU A 169 -6.97 -7.97 13.86
C LEU A 169 -7.57 -8.23 15.25
N THR A 170 -7.07 -9.23 15.96
CA THR A 170 -7.52 -9.55 17.34
C THR A 170 -7.16 -8.43 18.30
N GLY A 171 -6.00 -7.79 18.16
CA GLY A 171 -5.62 -6.61 18.94
C GLY A 171 -6.51 -5.39 18.72
N LYS A 172 -7.23 -5.33 17.59
CA LYS A 172 -8.29 -4.34 17.29
C LYS A 172 -9.68 -4.79 17.74
N GLY A 173 -9.78 -5.91 18.48
CA GLY A 173 -11.06 -6.43 18.97
C GLY A 173 -11.90 -7.19 17.94
N MET A 174 -11.30 -7.55 16.79
CA MET A 174 -12.02 -8.27 15.73
C MET A 174 -12.01 -9.77 16.00
N SER A 175 -13.18 -10.42 15.86
CA SER A 175 -13.30 -11.87 15.97
C SER A 175 -13.00 -12.49 14.61
N VAL A 176 -11.84 -13.13 14.49
CA VAL A 176 -11.38 -13.83 13.27
C VAL A 176 -10.65 -15.11 13.68
N THR A 177 -10.67 -16.13 12.80
CA THR A 177 -9.84 -17.33 12.99
C THR A 177 -8.53 -17.23 12.21
N MET A 178 -7.53 -18.03 12.58
CA MET A 178 -6.25 -18.09 11.88
C MET A 178 -6.45 -18.58 10.43
N GLU A 179 -7.32 -19.57 10.22
CA GLU A 179 -7.64 -20.14 8.93
C GLU A 179 -8.29 -19.12 7.99
N GLU A 180 -9.19 -18.28 8.51
CA GLU A 180 -9.80 -17.19 7.74
C GLU A 180 -8.75 -16.16 7.31
N VAL A 181 -7.86 -15.79 8.20
CA VAL A 181 -6.78 -14.83 7.92
C VAL A 181 -5.81 -15.40 6.89
N GLU A 182 -5.39 -16.66 7.03
CA GLU A 182 -4.47 -17.30 6.08
C GLU A 182 -5.10 -17.42 4.69
N ARG A 183 -6.35 -17.87 4.61
CA ARG A 183 -7.10 -17.95 3.35
C ARG A 183 -7.18 -16.58 2.68
N ASN A 184 -7.54 -15.53 3.42
CA ASN A 184 -7.59 -14.16 2.90
C ASN A 184 -6.24 -13.68 2.35
N ILE A 185 -5.13 -13.98 3.04
CA ILE A 185 -3.78 -13.64 2.56
C ILE A 185 -3.48 -14.37 1.25
N ARG A 186 -3.74 -15.67 1.16
CA ARG A 186 -3.50 -16.45 -0.07
C ARG A 186 -4.33 -15.97 -1.25
N GLU A 187 -5.61 -15.66 -1.02
CA GLU A 187 -6.51 -15.13 -2.05
C GLU A 187 -6.03 -13.76 -2.56
N ARG A 188 -5.61 -12.88 -1.66
CA ARG A 188 -5.07 -11.57 -2.03
C ARG A 188 -3.76 -11.67 -2.79
N ASP A 189 -2.83 -12.49 -2.35
CA ASP A 189 -1.56 -12.69 -3.05
C ASP A 189 -1.80 -13.25 -4.46
N LYS A 190 -2.71 -14.23 -4.59
CA LYS A 190 -3.11 -14.76 -5.89
C LYS A 190 -3.72 -13.67 -6.79
N ALA A 191 -4.63 -12.87 -6.25
CA ALA A 191 -5.25 -11.78 -7.00
C ALA A 191 -4.22 -10.72 -7.42
N ASP A 192 -3.29 -10.33 -6.52
CA ASP A 192 -2.25 -9.35 -6.81
C ASP A 192 -1.28 -9.84 -7.90
N MET A 193 -0.91 -11.13 -7.88
CA MET A 193 -0.01 -11.72 -8.87
C MET A 193 -0.66 -12.00 -10.23
N SER A 194 -1.97 -12.34 -10.25
CA SER A 194 -2.66 -12.79 -11.47
C SER A 194 -3.45 -11.68 -12.18
N ARG A 195 -3.50 -10.46 -11.65
CA ARG A 195 -4.22 -9.37 -12.31
C ARG A 195 -3.59 -8.99 -13.65
N ALA A 196 -4.45 -8.65 -14.62
CA ALA A 196 -4.03 -8.38 -15.99
C ALA A 196 -3.17 -7.10 -16.12
N VAL A 197 -3.41 -6.11 -15.25
CA VAL A 197 -2.70 -4.81 -15.28
C VAL A 197 -1.83 -4.68 -14.04
N SER A 198 -0.53 -4.43 -14.24
CA SER A 198 0.47 -4.22 -13.19
C SER A 198 0.45 -5.32 -12.11
N PRO A 199 0.66 -6.61 -12.45
CA PRO A 199 0.70 -7.67 -11.45
C PRO A 199 1.82 -7.45 -10.44
N LEU A 200 1.62 -7.98 -9.23
CA LEU A 200 2.71 -8.04 -8.25
C LEU A 200 3.82 -8.93 -8.79
N ARG A 201 4.95 -8.33 -9.07
CA ARG A 201 6.18 -9.03 -9.46
C ARG A 201 7.39 -8.29 -8.93
N GLN A 202 8.45 -9.02 -8.69
CA GLN A 202 9.74 -8.43 -8.36
C GLN A 202 10.31 -7.69 -9.59
N ALA A 203 10.84 -6.49 -9.41
CA ALA A 203 11.65 -5.83 -10.43
C ALA A 203 13.02 -6.51 -10.51
N ASP A 204 13.61 -6.56 -11.70
CA ASP A 204 14.87 -7.31 -11.96
C ASP A 204 16.04 -6.79 -11.11
N ASP A 205 16.03 -5.50 -10.81
CA ASP A 205 17.04 -4.79 -10.00
C ASP A 205 16.59 -4.60 -8.52
N ALA A 206 15.52 -5.25 -8.09
CA ALA A 206 15.06 -5.13 -6.71
C ALA A 206 15.85 -6.05 -5.77
N ILE A 207 16.27 -5.48 -4.64
CA ILE A 207 16.84 -6.25 -3.53
C ILE A 207 15.69 -6.98 -2.81
N VAL A 208 15.79 -8.29 -2.69
CA VAL A 208 14.82 -9.11 -1.96
C VAL A 208 15.12 -9.07 -0.48
N LEU A 209 14.10 -8.76 0.32
CA LEU A 209 14.16 -8.79 1.78
C LEU A 209 13.16 -9.82 2.30
N ASP A 210 13.65 -10.98 2.69
CA ASP A 210 12.89 -11.97 3.44
C ASP A 210 12.95 -11.64 4.93
N ASN A 211 11.83 -11.20 5.48
CA ASN A 211 11.74 -10.86 6.89
C ASN A 211 10.98 -11.90 7.71
N SER A 212 10.90 -13.16 7.26
CA SER A 212 10.25 -14.24 8.00
C SER A 212 10.77 -14.36 9.43
N HIS A 213 12.08 -14.19 9.60
CA HIS A 213 12.78 -14.36 10.89
C HIS A 213 13.49 -13.09 11.37
N MET A 214 13.20 -11.92 10.76
CA MET A 214 13.84 -10.65 11.13
C MET A 214 12.87 -9.74 11.90
N SER A 215 13.41 -9.02 12.90
CA SER A 215 12.75 -7.83 13.42
C SER A 215 12.85 -6.67 12.43
N VAL A 216 12.02 -5.64 12.59
CA VAL A 216 12.08 -4.43 11.75
C VAL A 216 13.46 -3.77 11.86
N ASP A 217 14.03 -3.73 13.06
CA ASP A 217 15.35 -3.12 13.32
C ASP A 217 16.48 -3.87 12.61
N LEU A 218 16.47 -5.21 12.63
CA LEU A 218 17.44 -6.03 11.89
C LEU A 218 17.30 -5.86 10.38
N SER A 219 16.08 -5.72 9.86
CA SER A 219 15.85 -5.47 8.44
C SER A 219 16.41 -4.11 8.00
N LEU A 220 16.41 -3.10 8.88
CA LEU A 220 16.97 -1.77 8.59
C LEU A 220 18.50 -1.74 8.57
N ILE A 221 19.16 -2.60 9.34
CA ILE A 221 20.63 -2.69 9.39
C ILE A 221 21.19 -3.27 8.09
N HIS A 222 20.47 -4.17 7.43
CA HIS A 222 20.90 -4.78 6.16
C HIS A 222 20.93 -3.83 4.96
N ILE A 223 20.39 -2.62 5.08
CA ILE A 223 20.30 -1.62 4.00
C ILE A 223 21.19 -0.41 4.29
N SER A 224 21.85 -0.39 5.45
CA SER A 224 22.79 0.65 5.84
C SER A 224 24.19 0.30 5.37
#